data_a4f1188f04cc0986b6549e110897ca14
#
_entry.id   a4f1188f04cc0986b6549e110897ca14
#
_cell.length_a   1.000
_cell.length_b   1.000
_cell.length_c   1.000
_cell.angle_alpha   90.00
_cell.angle_beta   90.00
_cell.angle_gamma   90.00
#
_symmetry.space_group_name_H-M   'P 1'
#
loop_
_entity.id
_entity.type
_entity.pdbx_description
1 polymer ?
#
loop_
_entity_poly.entity_id
_entity_poly.type
_entity_poly.pdbx_seq_one_letter_code
_entity_poly.pdbx_strand_id
1 'polypeptide(L)'
;MRMKRIVYMFLLSLLLVSCGTRSGYFKMEGRFLHINQGELYVYSPDGGIKGVDTIKVETGRFSYEIPCSRSATLVIVFPNYSTQPIFAESGEAVEVKADASHLKEMEVEGTEANELMTKFRKQIASVAPPQELKYAIQFIKDHPESPVSAYLLNRYLIQTESPDYKLAARLLPLLMKEQPENTALSRLNRQIKDLGNVMVGSKLPRFSAKDVNGKAVNDAMLSNKNVAIINVWATWSYESLDIQRALNDAVKAGKIAALGICVDANPKEVRQSLVRDDIQFPNVCDGKMLSSPLLKTFGLTMIPDNIVIRNGKVTERNITANTIRQRYGVE
;
A
#
# COMPACT_ATOMS: atom_id res chain seq x y z
N MET A 1 -31.11 -59.58 -0.51
CA MET A 1 -29.96 -58.86 -1.11
C MET A 1 -30.21 -57.41 -1.45
N ARG A 2 -31.39 -56.96 -1.89
CA ARG A 2 -31.68 -55.53 -2.21
C ARG A 2 -31.63 -54.58 -0.99
N MET A 3 -32.17 -54.98 0.16
CA MET A 3 -32.18 -54.16 1.36
C MET A 3 -30.77 -53.85 1.92
N LYS A 4 -29.83 -54.80 1.87
CA LYS A 4 -28.43 -54.55 2.29
C LYS A 4 -27.73 -53.55 1.38
N ARG A 5 -28.02 -53.54 0.07
CA ARG A 5 -27.47 -52.58 -0.89
C ARG A 5 -28.01 -51.15 -0.68
N ILE A 6 -29.28 -51.03 -0.29
CA ILE A 6 -29.90 -49.71 0.03
C ILE A 6 -29.32 -49.17 1.33
N VAL A 7 -29.09 -50.01 2.35
CA VAL A 7 -28.43 -49.60 3.60
C VAL A 7 -26.97 -49.16 3.35
N TYR A 8 -26.22 -49.88 2.51
CA TYR A 8 -24.86 -49.49 2.13
C TYR A 8 -24.83 -48.17 1.32
N MET A 9 -25.79 -47.95 0.41
CA MET A 9 -25.91 -46.67 -0.32
C MET A 9 -26.28 -45.51 0.62
N PHE A 10 -27.12 -45.74 1.62
CA PHE A 10 -27.48 -44.74 2.61
C PHE A 10 -26.33 -44.49 3.60
N LEU A 11 -25.56 -45.48 3.99
CA LEU A 11 -24.32 -45.31 4.78
C LEU A 11 -23.22 -44.57 3.98
N LEU A 12 -23.10 -44.82 2.68
CA LEU A 12 -22.14 -44.16 1.82
C LEU A 12 -22.50 -42.69 1.57
N SER A 13 -23.81 -42.36 1.54
CA SER A 13 -24.27 -40.96 1.42
C SER A 13 -24.09 -40.17 2.71
N LEU A 14 -24.05 -40.81 3.88
CA LEU A 14 -23.74 -40.18 5.16
C LEU A 14 -22.25 -39.82 5.34
N LEU A 15 -21.35 -40.45 4.55
CA LEU A 15 -19.92 -40.11 4.54
C LEU A 15 -19.57 -38.90 3.68
N LEU A 16 -20.55 -38.35 2.95
CA LEU A 16 -20.41 -37.11 2.18
C LEU A 16 -20.86 -35.85 2.98
N VAL A 17 -21.04 -35.98 4.30
CA VAL A 17 -21.16 -34.79 5.15
C VAL A 17 -19.79 -34.14 5.09
N SER A 18 -19.66 -33.24 4.12
CA SER A 18 -18.57 -32.29 3.97
C SER A 18 -18.23 -31.73 5.35
N CYS A 19 -16.99 -31.87 5.75
CA CYS A 19 -16.42 -31.19 6.90
C CYS A 19 -16.36 -29.68 6.58
N GLY A 20 -17.51 -29.09 6.28
CA GLY A 20 -17.67 -27.65 6.08
C GLY A 20 -17.41 -26.95 7.41
N THR A 21 -16.74 -25.83 7.35
CA THR A 21 -16.54 -24.94 8.49
C THR A 21 -17.91 -24.46 9.01
N ARG A 22 -18.00 -24.17 10.30
CA ARG A 22 -19.21 -23.60 10.90
C ARG A 22 -19.63 -22.34 10.15
N SER A 23 -20.94 -22.24 9.79
CA SER A 23 -21.48 -21.05 9.13
C SER A 23 -21.09 -19.78 9.89
N GLY A 24 -20.62 -18.76 9.18
CA GLY A 24 -20.13 -17.51 9.78
C GLY A 24 -18.67 -17.55 10.25
N TYR A 25 -17.96 -18.63 9.97
CA TYR A 25 -16.52 -18.77 10.24
C TYR A 25 -15.76 -19.10 8.96
N PHE A 26 -14.49 -18.79 8.95
CA PHE A 26 -13.52 -19.24 7.96
C PHE A 26 -12.40 -19.99 8.66
N LYS A 27 -11.98 -21.11 8.09
CA LYS A 27 -10.91 -21.93 8.63
C LYS A 27 -9.79 -22.08 7.61
N MET A 28 -8.55 -21.95 8.06
CA MET A 28 -7.40 -22.39 7.30
C MET A 28 -6.56 -23.36 8.12
N GLU A 29 -6.16 -24.42 7.49
CA GLU A 29 -5.27 -25.40 8.09
C GLU A 29 -4.24 -25.86 7.07
N GLY A 30 -3.13 -26.39 7.54
CA GLY A 30 -2.13 -26.86 6.60
C GLY A 30 -0.80 -27.21 7.23
N ARG A 31 0.19 -27.32 6.34
CA ARG A 31 1.54 -27.70 6.68
C ARG A 31 2.57 -26.81 6.04
N PHE A 32 3.55 -26.41 6.86
CA PHE A 32 4.76 -25.76 6.40
C PHE A 32 5.94 -26.72 6.45
N LEU A 33 6.70 -26.79 5.37
CA LEU A 33 8.04 -27.37 5.38
C LEU A 33 9.03 -26.31 5.89
N HIS A 34 10.06 -26.76 6.60
CA HIS A 34 11.14 -25.93 7.17
C HIS A 34 10.70 -24.93 8.28
N ILE A 35 9.45 -25.03 8.76
CA ILE A 35 8.99 -24.42 10.02
C ILE A 35 8.41 -25.53 10.88
N ASN A 36 9.16 -26.03 11.85
CA ASN A 36 8.67 -27.11 12.70
C ASN A 36 7.85 -26.57 13.89
N GLN A 37 8.31 -25.48 14.49
CA GLN A 37 7.63 -24.76 15.57
C GLN A 37 7.83 -23.26 15.39
N GLY A 38 6.80 -22.45 15.72
CA GLY A 38 6.89 -21.00 15.67
C GLY A 38 5.53 -20.32 15.65
N GLU A 39 5.60 -19.02 15.53
CA GLU A 39 4.42 -18.16 15.40
C GLU A 39 4.53 -17.38 14.09
N LEU A 40 3.43 -17.32 13.37
CA LEU A 40 3.26 -16.45 12.21
C LEU A 40 2.24 -15.37 12.58
N TYR A 41 2.44 -14.18 12.09
CA TYR A 41 1.44 -13.13 12.28
C TYR A 41 0.46 -13.11 11.11
N VAL A 42 -0.77 -12.72 11.41
CA VAL A 42 -1.80 -12.54 10.38
C VAL A 42 -2.55 -11.25 10.65
N TYR A 43 -2.81 -10.50 9.60
CA TYR A 43 -3.64 -9.29 9.65
C TYR A 43 -4.56 -9.21 8.43
N SER A 44 -5.56 -8.31 8.48
CA SER A 44 -6.48 -8.08 7.38
C SER A 44 -6.49 -6.61 6.98
N PRO A 45 -6.07 -6.26 5.75
CA PRO A 45 -6.08 -4.87 5.28
C PRO A 45 -7.49 -4.32 5.03
N ASP A 46 -8.47 -5.21 4.86
CA ASP A 46 -9.88 -4.88 4.58
C ASP A 46 -10.81 -5.08 5.78
N GLY A 47 -10.25 -5.42 6.96
CA GLY A 47 -10.97 -5.46 8.23
C GLY A 47 -11.64 -6.80 8.54
N GLY A 48 -11.17 -7.90 7.96
CA GLY A 48 -11.61 -9.26 8.31
C GLY A 48 -11.25 -9.66 9.74
N ILE A 49 -10.11 -9.17 10.23
CA ILE A 49 -9.71 -9.26 11.65
C ILE A 49 -9.29 -7.89 12.15
N LYS A 50 -9.38 -7.66 13.48
CA LYS A 50 -8.93 -6.43 14.12
C LYS A 50 -7.47 -6.55 14.54
N GLY A 51 -6.63 -5.63 14.03
CA GLY A 51 -5.21 -5.60 14.39
C GLY A 51 -4.42 -6.76 13.78
N VAL A 52 -3.52 -7.32 14.56
CA VAL A 52 -2.67 -8.46 14.19
C VAL A 52 -3.00 -9.62 15.13
N ASP A 53 -3.16 -10.80 14.58
CA ASP A 53 -3.35 -12.04 15.31
C ASP A 53 -2.18 -13.01 15.04
N THR A 54 -2.14 -14.13 15.77
CA THR A 54 -1.03 -15.08 15.75
C THR A 54 -1.50 -16.47 15.35
N ILE A 55 -0.82 -17.07 14.40
CA ILE A 55 -1.00 -18.47 13.99
C ILE A 55 0.13 -19.29 14.60
N LYS A 56 -0.21 -20.26 15.46
CA LYS A 56 0.79 -21.19 16.03
C LYS A 56 1.05 -22.35 15.09
N VAL A 57 2.32 -22.64 14.87
CA VAL A 57 2.78 -23.79 14.08
C VAL A 57 3.40 -24.80 15.04
N GLU A 58 2.88 -26.03 15.05
CA GLU A 58 3.36 -27.13 15.87
C GLU A 58 3.61 -28.37 14.98
N THR A 59 4.78 -28.94 15.06
CA THR A 59 5.21 -30.06 14.18
C THR A 59 4.99 -29.82 12.69
N GLY A 60 5.23 -28.54 12.28
CA GLY A 60 5.02 -28.10 10.91
C GLY A 60 3.55 -27.92 10.49
N ARG A 61 2.60 -28.09 11.41
CA ARG A 61 1.16 -27.99 11.13
C ARG A 61 0.55 -26.80 11.83
N PHE A 62 -0.53 -26.29 11.30
CA PHE A 62 -1.34 -25.26 11.93
C PHE A 62 -2.82 -25.45 11.60
N SER A 63 -3.65 -24.89 12.47
CA SER A 63 -5.08 -24.69 12.22
C SER A 63 -5.46 -23.33 12.79
N TYR A 64 -6.14 -22.51 12.00
CA TYR A 64 -6.54 -21.16 12.37
C TYR A 64 -7.97 -20.90 11.89
N GLU A 65 -8.85 -20.47 12.81
CA GLU A 65 -10.25 -20.23 12.54
C GLU A 65 -10.63 -18.84 13.03
N ILE A 66 -11.39 -18.10 12.21
CA ILE A 66 -11.87 -16.76 12.55
C ILE A 66 -13.37 -16.62 12.26
N PRO A 67 -14.07 -15.74 12.98
CA PRO A 67 -15.39 -15.27 12.56
C PRO A 67 -15.28 -14.57 11.20
N CYS A 68 -16.10 -14.98 10.25
CA CYS A 68 -16.07 -14.46 8.87
C CYS A 68 -17.51 -14.22 8.40
N SER A 69 -18.03 -13.02 8.63
CA SER A 69 -19.37 -12.63 8.20
C SER A 69 -19.44 -12.12 6.76
N ARG A 70 -18.29 -11.78 6.18
CA ARG A 70 -18.11 -11.30 4.81
C ARG A 70 -16.72 -11.71 4.32
N SER A 71 -16.56 -11.81 3.01
CA SER A 71 -15.25 -12.10 2.41
C SER A 71 -14.20 -11.06 2.81
N ALA A 72 -13.00 -11.53 3.08
CA ALA A 72 -11.89 -10.71 3.53
C ALA A 72 -10.55 -11.27 3.04
N THR A 73 -9.57 -10.39 2.90
CA THR A 73 -8.19 -10.77 2.64
C THR A 73 -7.43 -10.88 3.96
N LEU A 74 -6.86 -12.04 4.23
CA LEU A 74 -5.91 -12.27 5.30
C LEU A 74 -4.50 -12.24 4.73
N VAL A 75 -3.57 -11.61 5.42
CA VAL A 75 -2.16 -11.56 5.01
C VAL A 75 -1.33 -12.23 6.09
N ILE A 76 -0.74 -13.38 5.76
CA ILE A 76 0.19 -14.09 6.65
C ILE A 76 1.57 -13.45 6.51
N VAL A 77 2.20 -13.12 7.64
CA VAL A 77 3.57 -12.61 7.73
C VAL A 77 4.47 -13.70 8.27
N PHE A 78 5.46 -14.07 7.49
CA PHE A 78 6.44 -15.10 7.83
C PHE A 78 7.63 -14.50 8.62
N PRO A 79 8.45 -15.30 9.31
CA PRO A 79 9.59 -14.81 10.11
C PRO A 79 10.63 -14.01 9.32
N ASN A 80 10.72 -14.22 8.01
CA ASN A 80 11.57 -13.44 7.10
C ASN A 80 10.89 -12.15 6.58
N TYR A 81 9.77 -11.74 7.20
CA TYR A 81 8.92 -10.61 6.81
C TYR A 81 8.28 -10.70 5.42
N SER A 82 8.41 -11.81 4.72
CA SER A 82 7.62 -12.03 3.49
C SER A 82 6.15 -12.22 3.84
N THR A 83 5.28 -11.89 2.89
CA THR A 83 3.82 -11.94 3.10
C THR A 83 3.13 -12.75 2.03
N GLN A 84 2.07 -13.47 2.42
CA GLN A 84 1.21 -14.21 1.50
C GLN A 84 -0.27 -13.99 1.81
N PRO A 85 -1.10 -13.71 0.78
CA PRO A 85 -2.53 -13.54 0.97
C PRO A 85 -3.27 -14.87 1.03
N ILE A 86 -4.33 -14.90 1.84
CA ILE A 86 -5.38 -15.92 1.89
C ILE A 86 -6.71 -15.18 1.76
N PHE A 87 -7.60 -15.67 0.92
CA PHE A 87 -8.93 -15.09 0.71
C PHE A 87 -9.94 -15.88 1.53
N ALA A 88 -10.43 -15.26 2.60
CA ALA A 88 -11.39 -15.84 3.51
C ALA A 88 -12.82 -15.62 3.01
N GLU A 89 -13.62 -16.66 3.02
CA GLU A 89 -15.04 -16.66 2.69
C GLU A 89 -15.85 -17.30 3.81
N SER A 90 -17.05 -16.78 4.05
CA SER A 90 -17.90 -17.24 5.15
C SER A 90 -18.38 -18.68 4.95
N GLY A 91 -18.12 -19.55 5.92
CA GLY A 91 -18.50 -20.97 5.87
C GLY A 91 -17.51 -21.87 5.15
N GLU A 92 -16.42 -21.31 4.60
CA GLU A 92 -15.44 -22.04 3.82
C GLU A 92 -14.18 -22.41 4.63
N ALA A 93 -13.49 -23.41 4.14
CA ALA A 93 -12.20 -23.86 4.67
C ALA A 93 -11.18 -24.02 3.55
N VAL A 94 -9.91 -23.76 3.86
CA VAL A 94 -8.82 -23.94 2.90
C VAL A 94 -7.69 -24.77 3.48
N GLU A 95 -7.04 -25.54 2.62
CA GLU A 95 -5.80 -26.25 2.92
C GLU A 95 -4.61 -25.49 2.37
N VAL A 96 -3.59 -25.26 3.22
CA VAL A 96 -2.36 -24.54 2.87
C VAL A 96 -1.19 -25.51 2.87
N LYS A 97 -0.44 -25.53 1.77
CA LYS A 97 0.82 -26.29 1.62
C LYS A 97 1.90 -25.30 1.20
N ALA A 98 2.94 -25.16 2.01
CA ALA A 98 4.03 -24.24 1.70
C ALA A 98 5.37 -24.77 2.18
N ASP A 99 6.40 -24.41 1.42
CA ASP A 99 7.80 -24.48 1.87
C ASP A 99 8.23 -23.09 2.31
N ALA A 100 8.64 -22.94 3.57
CA ALA A 100 9.07 -21.64 4.11
C ALA A 100 10.29 -21.07 3.38
N SER A 101 11.07 -21.89 2.68
CA SER A 101 12.19 -21.48 1.86
C SER A 101 11.75 -20.98 0.46
N HIS A 102 10.53 -21.34 0.01
CA HIS A 102 10.00 -21.07 -1.33
C HIS A 102 8.54 -20.62 -1.30
N LEU A 103 8.25 -19.59 -0.53
CA LEU A 103 6.88 -19.09 -0.31
C LEU A 103 6.17 -18.58 -1.58
N LYS A 104 6.90 -18.28 -2.64
CA LYS A 104 6.31 -17.99 -3.97
C LYS A 104 5.56 -19.20 -4.55
N GLU A 105 5.86 -20.41 -4.08
CA GLU A 105 5.25 -21.65 -4.53
C GLU A 105 4.14 -22.14 -3.58
N MET A 106 3.72 -21.32 -2.61
CA MET A 106 2.66 -21.68 -1.67
C MET A 106 1.37 -22.04 -2.41
N GLU A 107 0.82 -23.21 -2.10
CA GLU A 107 -0.44 -23.69 -2.62
C GLU A 107 -1.54 -23.53 -1.59
N VAL A 108 -2.70 -23.07 -2.04
CA VAL A 108 -3.91 -22.95 -1.22
C VAL A 108 -5.07 -23.46 -2.04
N GLU A 109 -5.78 -24.45 -1.48
CA GLU A 109 -6.89 -25.15 -2.11
C GLU A 109 -8.15 -24.97 -1.26
N GLY A 110 -9.34 -25.06 -1.84
CA GLY A 110 -10.64 -25.08 -1.15
C GLY A 110 -11.58 -23.94 -1.51
N THR A 111 -11.09 -22.83 -2.09
CA THR A 111 -11.96 -21.80 -2.66
C THR A 111 -11.39 -21.27 -3.97
N GLU A 112 -12.27 -20.78 -4.85
CA GLU A 112 -11.89 -20.31 -6.18
C GLU A 112 -10.82 -19.22 -6.13
N ALA A 113 -10.98 -18.23 -5.24
CA ALA A 113 -10.03 -17.13 -5.11
C ALA A 113 -8.63 -17.62 -4.68
N ASN A 114 -8.55 -18.58 -3.76
CA ASN A 114 -7.27 -19.13 -3.31
C ASN A 114 -6.61 -20.00 -4.38
N GLU A 115 -7.39 -20.77 -5.14
CA GLU A 115 -6.88 -21.57 -6.27
C GLU A 115 -6.39 -20.67 -7.43
N LEU A 116 -7.12 -19.60 -7.73
CA LEU A 116 -6.67 -18.58 -8.70
C LEU A 116 -5.34 -17.93 -8.27
N MET A 117 -5.22 -17.59 -6.98
CA MET A 117 -3.96 -17.04 -6.45
C MET A 117 -2.83 -18.07 -6.50
N THR A 118 -3.13 -19.35 -6.24
CA THR A 118 -2.16 -20.45 -6.39
C THR A 118 -1.67 -20.59 -7.83
N LYS A 119 -2.57 -20.52 -8.81
CA LYS A 119 -2.22 -20.54 -10.24
C LYS A 119 -1.34 -19.32 -10.60
N PHE A 120 -1.70 -18.12 -10.12
CA PHE A 120 -0.91 -16.93 -10.32
C PHE A 120 0.52 -17.06 -9.74
N ARG A 121 0.66 -17.55 -8.50
CA ARG A 121 1.96 -17.79 -7.87
C ARG A 121 2.82 -18.74 -8.72
N LYS A 122 2.28 -19.86 -9.17
CA LYS A 122 2.97 -20.82 -10.05
C LYS A 122 3.44 -20.16 -11.36
N GLN A 123 2.61 -19.30 -11.93
CA GLN A 123 2.93 -18.58 -13.16
C GLN A 123 4.11 -17.61 -13.00
N ILE A 124 4.26 -17.00 -11.82
CA ILE A 124 5.32 -16.00 -11.57
C ILE A 124 6.52 -16.55 -10.80
N ALA A 125 6.52 -17.82 -10.37
CA ALA A 125 7.55 -18.39 -9.49
C ALA A 125 8.98 -18.19 -9.99
N SER A 126 9.21 -18.34 -11.30
CA SER A 126 10.51 -18.22 -11.95
C SER A 126 10.68 -16.92 -12.78
N VAL A 127 9.76 -15.94 -12.61
CA VAL A 127 9.68 -14.74 -13.44
C VAL A 127 10.35 -13.55 -12.73
N ALA A 128 11.08 -12.73 -13.49
CA ALA A 128 11.68 -11.51 -12.95
C ALA A 128 10.62 -10.41 -12.63
N PRO A 129 10.85 -9.54 -11.63
CA PRO A 129 9.87 -8.55 -11.17
C PRO A 129 9.20 -7.68 -12.26
N PRO A 130 9.91 -7.17 -13.30
CA PRO A 130 9.25 -6.42 -14.38
C PRO A 130 8.23 -7.25 -15.17
N GLN A 131 8.45 -8.55 -15.27
CA GLN A 131 7.54 -9.48 -15.94
C GLN A 131 6.39 -9.89 -15.02
N GLU A 132 6.63 -10.03 -13.71
CA GLU A 132 5.58 -10.27 -12.72
C GLU A 132 4.48 -9.20 -12.82
N LEU A 133 4.86 -7.92 -12.95
CA LEU A 133 3.91 -6.82 -13.13
C LEU A 133 3.00 -7.01 -14.35
N LYS A 134 3.55 -7.50 -15.48
CA LYS A 134 2.74 -7.76 -16.69
C LYS A 134 1.72 -8.87 -16.45
N TYR A 135 2.12 -9.94 -15.76
CA TYR A 135 1.21 -11.03 -15.39
C TYR A 135 0.13 -10.55 -14.41
N ALA A 136 0.49 -9.71 -13.44
CA ALA A 136 -0.49 -9.13 -12.51
C ALA A 136 -1.51 -8.24 -13.23
N ILE A 137 -1.08 -7.38 -14.16
CA ILE A 137 -1.96 -6.54 -14.97
C ILE A 137 -2.90 -7.38 -15.84
N GLN A 138 -2.37 -8.45 -16.44
CA GLN A 138 -3.17 -9.34 -17.27
C GLN A 138 -4.21 -10.07 -16.42
N PHE A 139 -3.81 -10.64 -15.28
CA PHE A 139 -4.72 -11.29 -14.32
C PHE A 139 -5.87 -10.37 -13.90
N ILE A 140 -5.56 -9.11 -13.54
CA ILE A 140 -6.56 -8.12 -13.14
C ILE A 140 -7.60 -7.87 -14.24
N LYS A 141 -7.19 -7.92 -15.50
CA LYS A 141 -8.11 -7.76 -16.63
C LYS A 141 -8.95 -8.99 -16.93
N ASP A 142 -8.37 -10.17 -16.71
CA ASP A 142 -9.01 -11.46 -17.02
C ASP A 142 -9.98 -11.90 -15.91
N HIS A 143 -9.70 -11.47 -14.64
CA HIS A 143 -10.49 -11.83 -13.45
C HIS A 143 -10.88 -10.61 -12.61
N PRO A 144 -11.56 -9.60 -13.18
CA PRO A 144 -11.89 -8.37 -12.45
C PRO A 144 -12.87 -8.61 -11.28
N GLU A 145 -13.65 -9.70 -11.31
CA GLU A 145 -14.59 -10.13 -10.26
C GLU A 145 -13.88 -10.70 -9.02
N SER A 146 -12.67 -11.21 -9.19
CA SER A 146 -11.94 -11.90 -8.13
C SER A 146 -11.32 -10.93 -7.10
N PRO A 147 -11.41 -11.21 -5.79
CA PRO A 147 -10.71 -10.45 -4.76
C PRO A 147 -9.18 -10.50 -4.92
N VAL A 148 -8.65 -11.51 -5.61
CA VAL A 148 -7.23 -11.59 -5.99
C VAL A 148 -6.83 -10.37 -6.80
N SER A 149 -7.66 -9.92 -7.73
CA SER A 149 -7.38 -8.75 -8.58
C SER A 149 -7.27 -7.46 -7.77
N ALA A 150 -8.09 -7.27 -6.74
CA ALA A 150 -7.98 -6.14 -5.82
C ALA A 150 -6.66 -6.19 -5.03
N TYR A 151 -6.26 -7.36 -4.56
CA TYR A 151 -4.98 -7.57 -3.88
C TYR A 151 -3.79 -7.29 -4.81
N LEU A 152 -3.78 -7.86 -6.02
CA LEU A 152 -2.70 -7.68 -6.99
C LEU A 152 -2.56 -6.23 -7.44
N LEU A 153 -3.68 -5.52 -7.65
CA LEU A 153 -3.66 -4.09 -7.95
C LEU A 153 -2.95 -3.30 -6.83
N ASN A 154 -3.33 -3.55 -5.58
CA ASN A 154 -2.70 -2.90 -4.44
C ASN A 154 -1.21 -3.27 -4.32
N ARG A 155 -0.88 -4.56 -4.44
CA ARG A 155 0.48 -5.08 -4.27
C ARG A 155 1.45 -4.59 -5.35
N TYR A 156 1.04 -4.61 -6.63
CA TYR A 156 1.93 -4.36 -7.77
C TYR A 156 1.88 -2.92 -8.27
N LEU A 157 0.81 -2.16 -7.99
CA LEU A 157 0.67 -0.79 -8.51
C LEU A 157 0.68 0.28 -7.42
N ILE A 158 0.39 -0.06 -6.15
CA ILE A 158 0.27 0.92 -5.06
C ILE A 158 1.37 0.74 -4.02
N GLN A 159 1.48 -0.48 -3.43
CA GLN A 159 2.45 -0.79 -2.37
C GLN A 159 3.79 -1.23 -2.94
N THR A 160 4.40 -0.40 -3.75
CA THR A 160 5.67 -0.61 -4.42
C THR A 160 6.54 0.64 -4.28
N GLU A 161 7.84 0.53 -4.44
CA GLU A 161 8.78 1.67 -4.39
C GLU A 161 8.46 2.77 -5.42
N SER A 162 7.87 2.39 -6.56
CA SER A 162 7.49 3.31 -7.63
C SER A 162 6.02 3.09 -8.03
N PRO A 163 5.04 3.61 -7.27
CA PRO A 163 3.62 3.39 -7.53
C PRO A 163 3.17 3.94 -8.89
N ASP A 164 2.43 3.13 -9.66
CA ASP A 164 1.75 3.59 -10.89
C ASP A 164 0.26 3.87 -10.61
N TYR A 165 0.00 4.98 -9.93
CA TYR A 165 -1.37 5.44 -9.65
C TYR A 165 -2.18 5.71 -10.92
N LYS A 166 -1.53 6.07 -12.03
CA LYS A 166 -2.21 6.32 -13.31
C LYS A 166 -2.78 5.05 -13.90
N LEU A 167 -2.01 3.96 -13.87
CA LEU A 167 -2.47 2.65 -14.31
C LEU A 167 -3.52 2.09 -13.35
N ALA A 168 -3.29 2.20 -12.03
CA ALA A 168 -4.26 1.81 -11.02
C ALA A 168 -5.60 2.53 -11.20
N ALA A 169 -5.60 3.86 -11.43
CA ALA A 169 -6.81 4.64 -11.70
C ALA A 169 -7.57 4.19 -12.95
N ARG A 170 -6.88 3.60 -13.93
CA ARG A 170 -7.53 3.04 -15.14
C ARG A 170 -8.14 1.65 -14.91
N LEU A 171 -7.53 0.84 -14.05
CA LEU A 171 -8.00 -0.52 -13.75
C LEU A 171 -9.10 -0.54 -12.68
N LEU A 172 -9.07 0.38 -11.72
CA LEU A 172 -10.03 0.45 -10.62
C LEU A 172 -11.50 0.47 -11.04
N PRO A 173 -11.94 1.24 -12.05
CA PRO A 173 -13.33 1.23 -12.49
C PRO A 173 -13.81 -0.14 -12.97
N LEU A 174 -12.91 -0.94 -13.58
CA LEU A 174 -13.22 -2.31 -13.99
C LEU A 174 -13.50 -3.19 -12.77
N LEU A 175 -12.61 -3.15 -11.77
CA LEU A 175 -12.79 -3.93 -10.54
C LEU A 175 -14.02 -3.49 -9.75
N MET A 176 -14.25 -2.18 -9.63
CA MET A 176 -15.40 -1.64 -8.89
C MET A 176 -16.74 -2.00 -9.52
N LYS A 177 -16.79 -2.17 -10.84
CA LYS A 177 -18.00 -2.61 -11.55
C LYS A 177 -18.34 -4.05 -11.21
N GLU A 178 -17.32 -4.94 -11.19
CA GLU A 178 -17.51 -6.38 -10.96
C GLU A 178 -17.52 -6.74 -9.45
N GLN A 179 -17.00 -5.86 -8.58
CA GLN A 179 -16.95 -6.02 -7.12
C GLN A 179 -17.60 -4.82 -6.41
N PRO A 180 -18.90 -4.52 -6.60
CA PRO A 180 -19.54 -3.31 -6.08
C PRO A 180 -19.53 -3.23 -4.56
N GLU A 181 -19.56 -4.35 -3.86
CA GLU A 181 -19.55 -4.43 -2.39
C GLU A 181 -18.13 -4.34 -1.79
N ASN A 182 -17.09 -4.31 -2.61
CA ASN A 182 -15.71 -4.22 -2.14
C ASN A 182 -15.37 -2.79 -1.68
N THR A 183 -15.59 -2.53 -0.38
CA THR A 183 -15.35 -1.21 0.23
C THR A 183 -13.87 -0.79 0.19
N ALA A 184 -12.94 -1.75 0.11
CA ALA A 184 -11.51 -1.46 -0.01
C ALA A 184 -11.20 -0.80 -1.38
N LEU A 185 -11.80 -1.29 -2.48
CA LEU A 185 -11.67 -0.66 -3.80
C LEU A 185 -12.23 0.76 -3.81
N SER A 186 -13.40 0.97 -3.21
CA SER A 186 -14.02 2.30 -3.09
C SER A 186 -13.15 3.27 -2.29
N ARG A 187 -12.50 2.80 -1.23
CA ARG A 187 -11.56 3.58 -0.42
C ARG A 187 -10.30 3.91 -1.23
N LEU A 188 -9.73 2.91 -1.89
CA LEU A 188 -8.56 3.07 -2.74
C LEU A 188 -8.80 4.05 -3.89
N ASN A 189 -9.97 3.99 -4.54
CA ASN A 189 -10.34 4.91 -5.61
C ASN A 189 -10.39 6.37 -5.12
N ARG A 190 -10.91 6.62 -3.92
CA ARG A 190 -10.86 7.96 -3.30
C ARG A 190 -9.43 8.41 -3.04
N GLN A 191 -8.61 7.54 -2.46
CA GLN A 191 -7.20 7.85 -2.20
C GLN A 191 -6.44 8.16 -3.49
N ILE A 192 -6.62 7.37 -4.55
CA ILE A 192 -5.98 7.60 -5.85
C ILE A 192 -6.48 8.87 -6.53
N LYS A 193 -7.76 9.20 -6.41
CA LYS A 193 -8.28 10.48 -6.92
C LYS A 193 -7.64 11.68 -6.21
N ASP A 194 -7.48 11.60 -4.90
CA ASP A 194 -6.81 12.63 -4.13
C ASP A 194 -5.31 12.74 -4.52
N LEU A 195 -4.64 11.62 -4.77
CA LEU A 195 -3.26 11.54 -5.26
C LEU A 195 -3.12 11.92 -6.74
N GLY A 196 -4.15 11.69 -7.55
CA GLY A 196 -4.13 11.91 -9.00
C GLY A 196 -3.89 13.37 -9.41
N ASN A 197 -4.20 14.30 -8.52
CA ASN A 197 -3.95 15.73 -8.73
C ASN A 197 -2.46 16.10 -8.65
N VAL A 198 -1.58 15.18 -8.22
CA VAL A 198 -0.15 15.42 -7.98
C VAL A 198 0.75 14.30 -8.50
N MET A 199 0.26 13.52 -9.46
CA MET A 199 1.09 12.54 -10.18
C MET A 199 2.11 13.23 -11.06
N VAL A 200 3.21 12.53 -11.33
CA VAL A 200 4.17 12.96 -12.37
C VAL A 200 3.43 13.20 -13.70
N GLY A 201 3.60 14.40 -14.26
CA GLY A 201 2.89 14.89 -15.43
C GLY A 201 1.66 15.77 -15.13
N SER A 202 1.13 15.78 -13.90
CA SER A 202 0.02 16.65 -13.51
C SER A 202 0.44 18.11 -13.37
N LYS A 203 -0.52 19.01 -13.57
CA LYS A 203 -0.32 20.44 -13.19
C LYS A 203 -0.28 20.56 -11.67
N LEU A 204 0.51 21.49 -11.16
CA LEU A 204 0.51 21.84 -9.75
C LEU A 204 -0.91 22.24 -9.32
N PRO A 205 -1.49 21.63 -8.27
CA PRO A 205 -2.79 22.03 -7.74
C PRO A 205 -2.77 23.47 -7.24
N ARG A 206 -3.90 24.17 -7.37
CA ARG A 206 -4.08 25.47 -6.74
C ARG A 206 -4.11 25.32 -5.22
N PHE A 207 -3.41 26.19 -4.54
CA PHE A 207 -3.46 26.31 -3.09
C PHE A 207 -3.24 27.74 -2.63
N SER A 208 -3.67 28.00 -1.41
CA SER A 208 -3.38 29.25 -0.70
C SER A 208 -3.18 28.92 0.77
N ALA A 209 -2.10 29.42 1.35
CA ALA A 209 -1.76 29.23 2.76
C ALA A 209 -1.03 30.48 3.30
N LYS A 210 -0.72 30.47 4.60
CA LYS A 210 0.19 31.45 5.22
C LYS A 210 1.43 30.69 5.70
N ASP A 211 2.59 31.26 5.45
CA ASP A 211 3.82 30.74 6.03
C ASP A 211 3.87 30.98 7.55
N VAL A 212 4.89 30.47 8.21
CA VAL A 212 5.09 30.64 9.67
C VAL A 212 5.23 32.09 10.11
N ASN A 213 5.48 33.04 9.19
CA ASN A 213 5.59 34.48 9.44
C ASN A 213 4.30 35.22 9.09
N GLY A 214 3.25 34.52 8.66
CA GLY A 214 1.95 35.07 8.28
C GLY A 214 1.88 35.58 6.84
N LYS A 215 2.95 35.47 6.03
CA LYS A 215 3.00 35.87 4.63
C LYS A 215 2.20 34.87 3.77
N ALA A 216 1.39 35.39 2.85
CA ALA A 216 0.62 34.55 1.92
C ALA A 216 1.53 33.79 0.96
N VAL A 217 1.26 32.50 0.78
CA VAL A 217 1.92 31.62 -0.19
C VAL A 217 0.87 30.91 -1.05
N ASN A 218 1.13 30.75 -2.33
CA ASN A 218 0.19 30.15 -3.28
C ASN A 218 0.92 29.43 -4.43
N ASP A 219 0.14 28.75 -5.26
CA ASP A 219 0.63 28.00 -6.42
C ASP A 219 1.38 28.89 -7.46
N ALA A 220 1.01 30.16 -7.62
CA ALA A 220 1.67 31.05 -8.57
C ALA A 220 3.16 31.30 -8.21
N MET A 221 3.50 31.29 -6.92
CA MET A 221 4.90 31.45 -6.48
C MET A 221 5.80 30.31 -6.98
N LEU A 222 5.24 29.13 -7.20
CA LEU A 222 5.95 27.92 -7.62
C LEU A 222 5.80 27.65 -9.11
N SER A 223 4.59 27.82 -9.66
CA SER A 223 4.31 27.51 -11.08
C SER A 223 4.97 28.48 -12.06
N ASN A 224 5.26 29.70 -11.63
CA ASN A 224 5.94 30.71 -12.44
C ASN A 224 7.48 30.55 -12.45
N LYS A 225 8.00 29.53 -11.82
CA LYS A 225 9.43 29.22 -11.77
C LYS A 225 9.77 28.04 -12.67
N ASN A 226 10.95 28.08 -13.27
CA ASN A 226 11.42 26.96 -14.09
C ASN A 226 11.47 25.67 -13.31
N VAL A 227 11.96 25.74 -12.07
CA VAL A 227 12.00 24.62 -11.13
C VAL A 227 11.52 25.08 -9.76
N ALA A 228 10.62 24.32 -9.16
CA ALA A 228 10.22 24.49 -7.77
C ALA A 228 10.14 23.13 -7.07
N ILE A 229 10.36 23.10 -5.76
CA ILE A 229 10.28 21.90 -4.95
C ILE A 229 9.42 22.16 -3.72
N ILE A 230 8.42 21.29 -3.50
CA ILE A 230 7.64 21.27 -2.26
C ILE A 230 8.19 20.12 -1.42
N ASN A 231 8.54 20.38 -0.16
CA ASN A 231 9.13 19.39 0.75
C ASN A 231 8.35 19.31 2.06
N VAL A 232 8.03 18.10 2.49
CA VAL A 232 7.50 17.81 3.84
C VAL A 232 8.66 17.54 4.78
N TRP A 233 8.62 18.18 5.94
CA TRP A 233 9.69 18.06 6.92
C TRP A 233 9.19 18.19 8.36
N ALA A 234 10.05 17.83 9.29
CA ALA A 234 9.82 18.01 10.72
C ALA A 234 11.14 18.29 11.43
N THR A 235 11.08 19.05 12.54
CA THR A 235 12.28 19.40 13.33
C THR A 235 12.97 18.19 13.95
N TRP A 236 12.24 17.11 14.16
CA TRP A 236 12.72 15.85 14.74
C TRP A 236 13.20 14.81 13.69
N SER A 237 13.09 15.11 12.40
CA SER A 237 13.54 14.22 11.32
C SER A 237 14.84 14.74 10.71
N TYR A 238 15.96 14.09 11.03
CA TYR A 238 17.28 14.49 10.54
C TYR A 238 17.39 14.52 9.02
N GLU A 239 16.83 13.51 8.35
CA GLU A 239 16.83 13.42 6.89
C GLU A 239 16.04 14.57 6.25
N SER A 240 14.90 14.95 6.83
CA SER A 240 14.11 16.07 6.33
C SER A 240 14.80 17.43 6.53
N LEU A 241 15.56 17.58 7.62
CA LEU A 241 16.39 18.78 7.85
C LEU A 241 17.54 18.87 6.85
N ASP A 242 18.13 17.75 6.45
CA ASP A 242 19.19 17.72 5.44
C ASP A 242 18.65 18.15 4.06
N ILE A 243 17.44 17.69 3.70
CA ILE A 243 16.75 18.18 2.50
C ILE A 243 16.44 19.67 2.60
N GLN A 244 15.97 20.18 3.75
CA GLN A 244 15.70 21.62 3.94
C GLN A 244 16.96 22.46 3.69
N ARG A 245 18.11 22.04 4.20
CA ARG A 245 19.39 22.73 3.97
C ARG A 245 19.82 22.70 2.51
N ALA A 246 19.73 21.53 1.86
CA ALA A 246 20.06 21.39 0.44
C ALA A 246 19.15 22.27 -0.46
N LEU A 247 17.85 22.35 -0.12
CA LEU A 247 16.91 23.26 -0.80
C LEU A 247 17.28 24.72 -0.57
N ASN A 248 17.66 25.08 0.64
CA ASN A 248 18.04 26.45 0.99
C ASN A 248 19.26 26.94 0.20
N ASP A 249 20.27 26.09 0.09
CA ASP A 249 21.46 26.39 -0.70
C ASP A 249 21.10 26.63 -2.19
N ALA A 250 20.25 25.77 -2.74
CA ALA A 250 19.78 25.89 -4.12
C ALA A 250 18.89 27.14 -4.34
N VAL A 251 18.08 27.53 -3.34
CA VAL A 251 17.27 28.76 -3.36
C VAL A 251 18.15 30.02 -3.28
N LYS A 252 19.14 30.04 -2.37
CA LYS A 252 20.12 31.14 -2.24
C LYS A 252 20.91 31.34 -3.53
N ALA A 253 21.23 30.25 -4.22
CA ALA A 253 21.88 30.25 -5.53
C ALA A 253 20.96 30.70 -6.68
N GLY A 254 19.68 30.97 -6.43
CA GLY A 254 18.70 31.36 -7.44
C GLY A 254 18.32 30.24 -8.43
N LYS A 255 18.70 28.99 -8.17
CA LYS A 255 18.48 27.85 -9.07
C LYS A 255 17.06 27.31 -9.05
N ILE A 256 16.37 27.39 -7.89
CA ILE A 256 15.02 26.87 -7.68
C ILE A 256 14.19 27.80 -6.79
N ALA A 257 12.85 27.58 -6.80
CA ALA A 257 11.99 27.98 -5.70
C ALA A 257 11.69 26.80 -4.80
N ALA A 258 11.39 27.05 -3.52
CA ALA A 258 11.01 25.99 -2.60
C ALA A 258 9.83 26.42 -1.71
N LEU A 259 9.06 25.41 -1.24
CA LEU A 259 8.05 25.51 -0.20
C LEU A 259 8.23 24.37 0.78
N GLY A 260 8.46 24.69 2.04
CA GLY A 260 8.44 23.72 3.13
C GLY A 260 7.02 23.57 3.70
N ILE A 261 6.61 22.34 3.97
CA ILE A 261 5.41 22.01 4.75
C ILE A 261 5.88 21.27 5.99
N CYS A 262 5.84 21.95 7.13
CA CYS A 262 6.28 21.36 8.40
C CYS A 262 5.09 20.68 9.09
N VAL A 263 5.33 19.46 9.58
CA VAL A 263 4.33 18.66 10.28
C VAL A 263 4.50 18.67 11.80
N ASP A 264 5.21 19.62 12.35
CA ASP A 264 5.29 19.81 13.78
C ASP A 264 4.00 20.46 14.34
N ALA A 265 3.70 20.14 15.59
CA ALA A 265 2.53 20.72 16.28
C ALA A 265 2.72 22.18 16.70
N ASN A 266 3.98 22.63 16.87
CA ASN A 266 4.31 23.94 17.42
C ASN A 266 4.98 24.87 16.38
N PRO A 267 4.24 25.81 15.76
CA PRO A 267 4.81 26.74 14.78
C PRO A 267 5.89 27.68 15.33
N LYS A 268 5.95 27.90 16.65
CA LYS A 268 6.99 28.77 17.27
C LYS A 268 8.36 28.07 17.25
N GLU A 269 8.38 26.77 17.56
CA GLU A 269 9.62 25.97 17.50
C GLU A 269 10.14 25.84 16.07
N VAL A 270 9.21 25.68 15.12
CA VAL A 270 9.53 25.66 13.68
C VAL A 270 10.21 26.97 13.26
N ARG A 271 9.69 28.13 13.66
CA ARG A 271 10.34 29.42 13.36
C ARG A 271 11.75 29.51 13.93
N GLN A 272 11.96 29.04 15.15
CA GLN A 272 13.30 29.04 15.76
C GLN A 272 14.27 28.14 14.98
N SER A 273 13.81 26.98 14.53
CA SER A 273 14.61 26.07 13.70
C SER A 273 14.98 26.71 12.36
N LEU A 274 14.02 27.33 11.68
CA LEU A 274 14.26 28.02 10.40
C LEU A 274 15.25 29.18 10.54
N VAL A 275 15.16 29.96 11.61
CA VAL A 275 16.11 31.06 11.91
C VAL A 275 17.50 30.50 12.21
N ARG A 276 17.61 29.44 13.03
CA ARG A 276 18.89 28.79 13.36
C ARG A 276 19.62 28.27 12.14
N ASP A 277 18.86 27.67 11.18
CA ASP A 277 19.42 27.06 9.97
C ASP A 277 19.42 28.06 8.78
N ASP A 278 19.13 29.34 9.01
CA ASP A 278 19.09 30.45 8.03
C ASP A 278 18.30 30.09 6.75
N ILE A 279 17.11 29.48 6.94
CA ILE A 279 16.24 29.04 5.85
C ILE A 279 15.50 30.25 5.26
N GLN A 280 15.70 30.54 3.96
CA GLN A 280 15.23 31.74 3.28
C GLN A 280 14.03 31.55 2.34
N PHE A 281 13.42 30.37 2.33
CA PHE A 281 12.22 30.12 1.54
C PHE A 281 10.98 29.91 2.43
N PRO A 282 9.75 30.10 1.90
CA PRO A 282 8.53 29.98 2.67
C PRO A 282 8.35 28.59 3.28
N ASN A 283 7.92 28.56 4.54
CA ASN A 283 7.58 27.32 5.26
C ASN A 283 6.22 27.47 5.93
N VAL A 284 5.29 26.56 5.65
CA VAL A 284 3.98 26.48 6.27
C VAL A 284 4.02 25.47 7.40
N CYS A 285 3.52 25.88 8.57
CA CYS A 285 3.25 24.99 9.70
C CYS A 285 1.90 25.42 10.30
N ASP A 286 0.87 24.62 10.06
CA ASP A 286 -0.50 24.89 10.53
C ASP A 286 -0.84 24.24 11.86
N GLY A 287 0.12 23.50 12.46
CA GLY A 287 -0.03 22.78 13.72
C GLY A 287 -0.92 21.53 13.63
N LYS A 288 -1.40 21.18 12.43
CA LYS A 288 -2.28 19.99 12.23
C LYS A 288 -1.50 18.72 11.96
N MET A 289 -0.18 18.77 12.01
CA MET A 289 0.70 17.62 11.80
C MET A 289 0.38 16.89 10.48
N LEU A 290 0.28 15.56 10.50
CA LEU A 290 -0.07 14.75 9.34
C LEU A 290 -1.51 14.96 8.83
N SER A 291 -2.35 15.70 9.56
CA SER A 291 -3.70 16.08 9.14
C SER A 291 -3.75 17.41 8.37
N SER A 292 -2.59 18.02 8.05
CA SER A 292 -2.55 19.26 7.28
C SER A 292 -3.23 19.09 5.91
N PRO A 293 -4.16 20.00 5.53
CA PRO A 293 -4.81 19.96 4.22
C PRO A 293 -3.83 20.06 3.05
N LEU A 294 -2.68 20.70 3.23
CA LEU A 294 -1.66 20.83 2.18
C LEU A 294 -1.03 19.46 1.83
N LEU A 295 -0.83 18.58 2.82
CA LEU A 295 -0.35 17.22 2.56
C LEU A 295 -1.30 16.49 1.63
N LYS A 296 -2.60 16.58 1.91
CA LYS A 296 -3.63 15.97 1.06
C LYS A 296 -3.65 16.62 -0.33
N THR A 297 -3.56 17.95 -0.41
CA THR A 297 -3.54 18.70 -1.68
C THR A 297 -2.40 18.23 -2.59
N PHE A 298 -1.23 17.93 -2.03
CA PHE A 298 -0.04 17.51 -2.78
C PHE A 298 0.22 16.01 -2.76
N GLY A 299 -0.67 15.22 -2.14
CA GLY A 299 -0.51 13.76 -2.03
C GLY A 299 0.81 13.37 -1.34
N LEU A 300 1.20 14.13 -0.31
CA LEU A 300 2.42 13.91 0.47
C LEU A 300 2.05 13.13 1.74
N THR A 301 2.72 12.01 2.02
CA THR A 301 2.28 11.05 3.04
C THR A 301 3.36 10.60 4.01
N MET A 302 4.62 10.93 3.72
CA MET A 302 5.79 10.52 4.51
C MET A 302 6.61 11.73 4.97
N ILE A 303 7.61 11.47 5.82
CA ILE A 303 8.58 12.46 6.29
C ILE A 303 9.98 11.84 6.20
N PRO A 304 10.85 12.36 5.33
CA PRO A 304 10.56 13.38 4.32
C PRO A 304 9.70 12.85 3.16
N ASP A 305 9.03 13.76 2.46
CA ASP A 305 8.38 13.53 1.17
C ASP A 305 8.51 14.81 0.34
N ASN A 306 8.70 14.70 -0.97
CA ASN A 306 8.81 15.88 -1.80
C ASN A 306 8.36 15.67 -3.24
N ILE A 307 7.98 16.76 -3.89
CA ILE A 307 7.64 16.82 -5.31
C ILE A 307 8.46 17.91 -6.01
N VAL A 308 8.97 17.56 -7.19
CA VAL A 308 9.65 18.50 -8.08
C VAL A 308 8.68 18.99 -9.15
N ILE A 309 8.61 20.30 -9.32
CA ILE A 309 7.75 20.98 -10.26
C ILE A 309 8.66 21.66 -11.31
N ARG A 310 8.38 21.40 -12.60
CA ARG A 310 9.02 22.12 -13.72
C ARG A 310 7.94 22.76 -14.58
N ASN A 311 8.04 24.07 -14.79
CA ASN A 311 7.09 24.81 -15.61
C ASN A 311 5.62 24.54 -15.20
N GLY A 312 5.35 24.53 -13.89
CA GLY A 312 4.02 24.32 -13.31
C GLY A 312 3.49 22.88 -13.38
N LYS A 313 4.32 21.87 -13.72
CA LYS A 313 3.96 20.46 -13.73
C LYS A 313 4.83 19.66 -12.77
N VAL A 314 4.25 18.69 -12.10
CA VAL A 314 5.01 17.71 -11.30
C VAL A 314 5.82 16.82 -12.23
N THR A 315 7.13 16.72 -12.02
CA THR A 315 8.03 15.94 -12.87
C THR A 315 8.69 14.77 -12.15
N GLU A 316 8.90 14.90 -10.83
CA GLU A 316 9.58 13.90 -10.02
C GLU A 316 9.03 13.92 -8.59
N ARG A 317 9.26 12.86 -7.84
CA ARG A 317 8.93 12.73 -6.42
C ARG A 317 10.10 12.08 -5.67
N ASN A 318 10.15 12.32 -4.36
CA ASN A 318 11.06 11.67 -3.41
C ASN A 318 12.54 11.74 -3.82
N ILE A 319 13.00 12.92 -4.27
CA ILE A 319 14.42 13.13 -4.52
C ILE A 319 15.17 13.35 -3.20
N THR A 320 16.39 12.83 -3.11
CA THR A 320 17.23 12.94 -1.91
C THR A 320 17.95 14.28 -1.81
N ALA A 321 18.46 14.63 -0.63
CA ALA A 321 19.32 15.80 -0.44
C ALA A 321 20.54 15.80 -1.36
N ASN A 322 21.16 14.62 -1.56
CA ASN A 322 22.30 14.48 -2.48
C ASN A 322 21.90 14.79 -3.92
N THR A 323 20.73 14.31 -4.37
CA THR A 323 20.21 14.63 -5.70
C THR A 323 19.97 16.13 -5.87
N ILE A 324 19.46 16.81 -4.83
CA ILE A 324 19.24 18.25 -4.84
C ILE A 324 20.58 18.99 -4.97
N ARG A 325 21.58 18.63 -4.16
CA ARG A 325 22.93 19.22 -4.22
C ARG A 325 23.59 19.01 -5.58
N GLN A 326 23.55 17.79 -6.13
CA GLN A 326 24.12 17.48 -7.45
C GLN A 326 23.48 18.27 -8.59
N ARG A 327 22.16 18.48 -8.56
CA ARG A 327 21.44 19.11 -9.67
C ARG A 327 21.33 20.62 -9.55
N TYR A 328 21.28 21.12 -8.31
CA TYR A 328 20.96 22.52 -8.01
C TYR A 328 21.91 23.17 -7.01
N GLY A 329 22.87 22.42 -6.47
CA GLY A 329 23.89 22.95 -5.57
C GLY A 329 24.79 23.97 -6.25
N VAL A 330 25.52 24.74 -5.44
CA VAL A 330 26.63 25.59 -5.86
C VAL A 330 27.87 24.71 -5.84
N GLU A 331 28.64 24.68 -6.95
CA GLU A 331 29.98 24.10 -6.98
C GLU A 331 30.95 24.89 -6.10
#